data_f5535ccc7b3dde5bef23dd330920f6bd
#
_entry.id   f5535ccc7b3dde5bef23dd330920f6bd
#
_cell.length_a   1.000
_cell.length_b   1.000
_cell.length_c   1.000
_cell.angle_alpha   90.00
_cell.angle_beta   90.00
_cell.angle_gamma   90.00
#
_symmetry.space_group_name_H-M   'P 1'
#
loop_
_entity.id
_entity.type
_entity.pdbx_description
1 polymer ?
#
loop_
_entity_poly.entity_id
_entity_poly.type
_entity_poly.pdbx_seq_one_letter_code
_entity_poly.pdbx_strand_id
1 'polypeptide(L)'
;MDRRSFFVSAGGGLLSTLGLPAVAQTFPQRPVKVVVSWPAGGFVDVATRAMTEKLAAMWSQPVLVDNKPGAYGLIGTEQVIQSSPDGHTWLIGTLGTPMSASLYKRKWVAADELAGVAMIGSSAVIAVVPSALPVTTLKEFVAMARSQPGTLNYLNPSIGSASHLNTELIKLREQLNITGVMYNGQPPGVVDLLSGRLHFALLAPQVAAPHIKAGKLRPLAIAFPNRLRDFPDVPTMAEAGYPDASVVAAYPVLVPRQTPKDVVARFSADIQQALTDPEVRRRIEAAGATVAGPMTPEQVDGFMRAETQRWDRFFRETRISVE
;
A
#
# COMPACT_ATOMS: atom_id res chain seq x y z
N MET A 1 67.45 31.39 -60.30
CA MET A 1 67.83 30.01 -60.07
C MET A 1 68.32 29.92 -58.68
N ASP A 2 67.47 29.55 -57.69
CA ASP A 2 67.93 28.90 -56.48
C ASP A 2 66.73 28.45 -55.69
N ARG A 3 66.64 27.15 -55.44
CA ARG A 3 65.61 26.45 -54.66
C ARG A 3 66.06 26.49 -53.23
N ARG A 4 65.21 27.06 -52.36
CA ARG A 4 65.36 26.85 -50.91
C ARG A 4 64.16 26.11 -50.36
N SER A 5 64.47 24.91 -49.96
CA SER A 5 63.57 23.97 -49.30
C SER A 5 63.31 24.45 -47.87
N PHE A 6 62.02 24.64 -47.50
CA PHE A 6 61.62 24.91 -46.14
C PHE A 6 61.06 23.61 -45.53
N PHE A 7 61.77 23.04 -44.59
CA PHE A 7 61.27 21.94 -43.75
C PHE A 7 60.41 22.54 -42.65
N VAL A 8 59.10 22.19 -42.64
CA VAL A 8 58.20 22.45 -41.54
C VAL A 8 58.11 21.18 -40.69
N SER A 9 58.74 21.19 -39.52
CA SER A 9 58.56 20.15 -38.51
C SER A 9 57.23 20.25 -37.86
N ALA A 10 56.36 19.27 -38.12
CA ALA A 10 55.11 19.13 -37.43
C ALA A 10 55.31 18.49 -36.04
N GLY A 11 55.34 19.32 -35.00
CA GLY A 11 55.31 18.86 -33.60
C GLY A 11 53.95 18.35 -33.25
N GLY A 12 53.77 17.02 -33.22
CA GLY A 12 52.55 16.38 -32.71
C GLY A 12 52.44 16.49 -31.19
N GLY A 13 51.66 17.46 -30.70
CA GLY A 13 51.29 17.53 -29.31
C GLY A 13 50.28 16.45 -28.97
N LEU A 14 50.68 15.41 -28.24
CA LEU A 14 49.78 14.47 -27.59
C LEU A 14 49.00 15.21 -26.47
N LEU A 15 47.78 15.68 -26.76
CA LEU A 15 46.83 16.08 -25.75
C LEU A 15 46.37 14.82 -24.99
N SER A 16 47.07 14.50 -23.91
CA SER A 16 46.57 13.56 -22.90
C SER A 16 45.31 14.14 -22.28
N THR A 17 44.13 13.72 -22.74
CA THR A 17 42.84 13.98 -22.06
C THR A 17 42.89 13.24 -20.73
N LEU A 18 43.32 13.94 -19.67
CA LEU A 18 43.07 13.52 -18.29
C LEU A 18 41.56 13.41 -18.15
N GLY A 19 41.02 12.17 -18.27
CA GLY A 19 39.69 11.85 -17.91
C GLY A 19 39.50 12.19 -16.42
N LEU A 20 38.89 13.32 -16.14
CA LEU A 20 38.42 13.61 -14.80
C LEU A 20 37.51 12.43 -14.37
N PRO A 21 37.73 11.84 -13.18
CA PRO A 21 36.81 10.84 -12.69
C PRO A 21 35.42 11.49 -12.71
N ALA A 22 34.49 10.88 -13.43
CA ALA A 22 33.09 11.25 -13.32
C ALA A 22 32.72 11.07 -11.85
N VAL A 23 32.64 12.17 -11.11
CA VAL A 23 32.09 12.17 -9.76
C VAL A 23 30.70 11.63 -9.93
N ALA A 24 30.49 10.41 -9.47
CA ALA A 24 29.17 9.79 -9.49
C ALA A 24 28.21 10.78 -8.83
N GLN A 25 27.34 11.37 -9.64
CA GLN A 25 26.46 12.42 -9.17
C GLN A 25 25.61 11.83 -8.05
N THR A 26 25.77 12.35 -6.84
CA THR A 26 25.04 11.87 -5.67
C THR A 26 23.55 12.16 -5.86
N PHE A 27 22.77 11.11 -6.13
CA PHE A 27 21.31 11.22 -6.23
C PHE A 27 20.69 11.32 -4.81
N PRO A 28 19.62 12.11 -4.56
CA PRO A 28 18.99 13.07 -5.47
C PRO A 28 19.70 14.43 -5.52
N GLN A 29 19.73 15.06 -6.71
CA GLN A 29 20.35 16.39 -6.89
C GLN A 29 19.34 17.55 -6.88
N ARG A 30 18.06 17.25 -6.88
CA ARG A 30 16.94 18.18 -6.86
C ARG A 30 15.79 17.61 -6.03
N PRO A 31 14.79 18.43 -5.67
CA PRO A 31 13.66 17.95 -4.89
C PRO A 31 13.02 16.69 -5.45
N VAL A 32 12.69 15.75 -4.58
CA VAL A 32 11.94 14.54 -4.90
C VAL A 32 10.46 14.76 -4.61
N LYS A 33 9.59 14.38 -5.56
CA LYS A 33 8.14 14.41 -5.38
C LYS A 33 7.61 13.02 -5.03
N VAL A 34 6.84 12.93 -3.97
CA VAL A 34 6.18 11.70 -3.53
C VAL A 34 4.67 11.87 -3.66
N VAL A 35 4.09 11.21 -4.66
CA VAL A 35 2.64 11.21 -4.91
C VAL A 35 1.98 10.23 -3.95
N VAL A 36 0.99 10.71 -3.21
CA VAL A 36 0.15 9.92 -2.31
C VAL A 36 -1.26 9.89 -2.88
N SER A 37 -1.73 8.72 -3.29
CA SER A 37 -3.03 8.53 -3.96
C SER A 37 -4.24 8.63 -3.01
N TRP A 38 -4.07 9.18 -1.80
CA TRP A 38 -5.10 9.31 -0.76
C TRP A 38 -5.13 10.71 -0.17
N PRO A 39 -6.25 11.11 0.46
CA PRO A 39 -6.38 12.43 1.08
C PRO A 39 -5.31 12.69 2.14
N ALA A 40 -4.93 13.95 2.28
CA ALA A 40 -4.04 14.41 3.35
C ALA A 40 -4.64 14.13 4.74
N GLY A 41 -3.78 13.89 5.72
CA GLY A 41 -4.15 13.59 7.11
C GLY A 41 -4.59 12.13 7.35
N GLY A 42 -4.77 11.34 6.29
CA GLY A 42 -5.01 9.90 6.42
C GLY A 42 -3.73 9.12 6.77
N PHE A 43 -3.91 7.85 7.12
CA PHE A 43 -2.80 6.97 7.51
C PHE A 43 -1.61 7.03 6.52
N VAL A 44 -1.90 6.84 5.21
CA VAL A 44 -0.86 6.80 4.16
C VAL A 44 -0.06 8.11 4.12
N ASP A 45 -0.74 9.25 4.27
CA ASP A 45 -0.10 10.57 4.28
C ASP A 45 0.80 10.74 5.52
N VAL A 46 0.31 10.38 6.71
CA VAL A 46 1.08 10.47 7.96
C VAL A 46 2.33 9.59 7.90
N ALA A 47 2.19 8.33 7.46
CA ALA A 47 3.31 7.40 7.31
C ALA A 47 4.32 7.90 6.26
N THR A 48 3.84 8.41 5.14
CA THR A 48 4.69 8.99 4.08
C THR A 48 5.49 10.18 4.62
N ARG A 49 4.84 11.13 5.30
CA ARG A 49 5.53 12.32 5.85
C ARG A 49 6.59 11.94 6.89
N ALA A 50 6.29 10.98 7.76
CA ALA A 50 7.27 10.49 8.73
C ALA A 50 8.54 9.97 8.05
N MET A 51 8.41 9.19 6.99
CA MET A 51 9.52 8.67 6.20
C MET A 51 10.22 9.76 5.39
N THR A 52 9.47 10.62 4.70
CA THR A 52 10.05 11.64 3.80
C THR A 52 10.79 12.75 4.53
N GLU A 53 10.38 13.11 5.72
CA GLU A 53 11.12 14.03 6.60
C GLU A 53 12.51 13.46 6.94
N LYS A 54 12.60 12.17 7.26
CA LYS A 54 13.88 11.49 7.51
C LYS A 54 14.75 11.44 6.26
N LEU A 55 14.18 11.08 5.11
CA LEU A 55 14.89 11.06 3.84
C LEU A 55 15.40 12.44 3.43
N ALA A 56 14.61 13.49 3.62
CA ALA A 56 15.03 14.86 3.34
C ALA A 56 16.26 15.27 4.16
N ALA A 57 16.30 14.88 5.44
CA ALA A 57 17.45 15.11 6.30
C ALA A 57 18.69 14.29 5.84
N MET A 58 18.49 13.02 5.44
CA MET A 58 19.58 12.16 4.96
C MET A 58 20.18 12.66 3.64
N TRP A 59 19.37 13.19 2.74
CA TRP A 59 19.81 13.64 1.41
C TRP A 59 20.19 15.10 1.34
N SER A 60 19.88 15.90 2.37
CA SER A 60 19.97 17.37 2.31
C SER A 60 19.23 17.96 1.10
N GLN A 61 18.12 17.31 0.72
CA GLN A 61 17.26 17.69 -0.39
C GLN A 61 15.79 17.65 0.03
N PRO A 62 14.96 18.59 -0.45
CA PRO A 62 13.53 18.56 -0.15
C PRO A 62 12.86 17.31 -0.71
N VAL A 63 11.99 16.69 0.10
CA VAL A 63 11.09 15.61 -0.33
C VAL A 63 9.65 16.09 -0.15
N LEU A 64 8.96 16.32 -1.27
CA LEU A 64 7.66 16.99 -1.31
C LEU A 64 6.54 15.95 -1.43
N VAL A 65 5.63 15.92 -0.47
CA VAL A 65 4.45 15.05 -0.50
C VAL A 65 3.31 15.76 -1.25
N ASP A 66 2.83 15.13 -2.34
CA ASP A 66 1.74 15.63 -3.20
C ASP A 66 0.55 14.66 -3.13
N ASN A 67 -0.51 15.05 -2.42
CA ASN A 67 -1.70 14.22 -2.29
C ASN A 67 -2.59 14.34 -3.55
N LYS A 68 -2.81 13.22 -4.24
CA LYS A 68 -3.64 13.09 -5.46
C LYS A 68 -4.72 12.02 -5.27
N PRO A 69 -5.71 12.28 -4.43
CA PRO A 69 -6.79 11.32 -4.20
C PRO A 69 -7.72 11.21 -5.42
N GLY A 70 -8.49 10.13 -5.46
CA GLY A 70 -9.56 9.92 -6.43
C GLY A 70 -9.42 8.65 -7.23
N ALA A 71 -10.57 8.16 -7.71
CA ALA A 71 -10.69 6.95 -8.53
C ALA A 71 -9.85 5.78 -7.98
N TYR A 72 -9.96 5.50 -6.68
CA TYR A 72 -9.25 4.38 -6.06
C TYR A 72 -7.72 4.44 -6.16
N GLY A 73 -7.15 5.64 -6.20
CA GLY A 73 -5.73 5.86 -6.40
C GLY A 73 -5.29 5.89 -7.86
N LEU A 74 -6.21 5.70 -8.81
CA LEU A 74 -5.93 5.73 -10.25
C LEU A 74 -5.26 7.04 -10.66
N ILE A 75 -5.79 8.19 -10.20
CA ILE A 75 -5.28 9.53 -10.59
C ILE A 75 -3.81 9.68 -10.20
N GLY A 76 -3.45 9.37 -8.97
CA GLY A 76 -2.05 9.44 -8.52
C GLY A 76 -1.16 8.42 -9.21
N THR A 77 -1.67 7.21 -9.47
CA THR A 77 -0.94 6.15 -10.19
C THR A 77 -0.63 6.56 -11.62
N GLU A 78 -1.61 7.06 -12.37
CA GLU A 78 -1.41 7.53 -13.75
C GLU A 78 -0.44 8.72 -13.82
N GLN A 79 -0.48 9.64 -12.85
CA GLN A 79 0.48 10.74 -12.78
C GLN A 79 1.92 10.24 -12.67
N VAL A 80 2.18 9.20 -11.87
CA VAL A 80 3.54 8.65 -11.71
C VAL A 80 3.94 7.83 -12.92
N ILE A 81 3.06 7.02 -13.50
CA ILE A 81 3.32 6.28 -14.74
C ILE A 81 3.79 7.22 -15.86
N GLN A 82 3.18 8.41 -15.96
CA GLN A 82 3.49 9.40 -17.00
C GLN A 82 4.68 10.31 -16.66
N SER A 83 5.27 10.18 -15.46
CA SER A 83 6.40 11.01 -15.05
C SER A 83 7.73 10.50 -15.66
N SER A 84 8.74 11.39 -15.67
CA SER A 84 10.09 11.01 -16.12
C SER A 84 10.65 9.87 -15.26
N PRO A 85 11.25 8.83 -15.87
CA PRO A 85 11.81 7.70 -15.15
C PRO A 85 13.21 7.99 -14.59
N ASP A 86 13.41 9.15 -14.00
CA ASP A 86 14.70 9.63 -13.45
C ASP A 86 14.81 9.47 -11.94
N GLY A 87 13.79 8.87 -11.30
CA GLY A 87 13.76 8.63 -9.87
C GLY A 87 13.28 9.80 -9.00
N HIS A 88 12.95 10.98 -9.56
CA HIS A 88 12.50 12.13 -8.77
C HIS A 88 10.99 12.20 -8.54
N THR A 89 10.22 11.27 -9.08
CA THR A 89 8.78 11.16 -8.82
C THR A 89 8.42 9.74 -8.40
N TRP A 90 7.84 9.59 -7.21
CA TRP A 90 7.47 8.31 -6.63
C TRP A 90 5.96 8.23 -6.41
N LEU A 91 5.45 7.02 -6.32
CA LEU A 91 4.12 6.71 -5.84
C LEU A 91 4.22 5.97 -4.51
N ILE A 92 3.48 6.42 -3.53
CA ILE A 92 3.11 5.54 -2.44
C ILE A 92 1.87 4.79 -2.87
N GLY A 93 2.09 3.54 -3.22
CA GLY A 93 1.02 2.62 -3.60
C GLY A 93 0.15 2.26 -2.42
N THR A 94 -1.03 1.78 -2.74
CA THR A 94 -2.02 1.27 -1.78
C THR A 94 -2.64 0.00 -2.34
N LEU A 95 -3.57 -0.59 -1.62
CA LEU A 95 -4.35 -1.71 -2.11
C LEU A 95 -5.06 -1.40 -3.46
N GLY A 96 -5.41 -0.12 -3.69
CA GLY A 96 -6.01 0.33 -4.94
C GLY A 96 -5.06 0.28 -6.15
N THR A 97 -3.77 0.41 -5.95
CA THR A 97 -2.80 0.50 -7.05
C THR A 97 -2.82 -0.72 -7.99
N PRO A 98 -2.76 -1.98 -7.51
CA PRO A 98 -2.86 -3.14 -8.40
C PRO A 98 -4.26 -3.37 -8.96
N MET A 99 -5.30 -2.79 -8.36
CA MET A 99 -6.70 -3.02 -8.72
C MET A 99 -7.28 -1.96 -9.66
N SER A 100 -6.80 -0.71 -9.55
CA SER A 100 -7.45 0.44 -10.19
C SER A 100 -7.56 0.30 -11.70
N ALA A 101 -6.55 -0.29 -12.35
CA ALA A 101 -6.58 -0.51 -13.80
C ALA A 101 -7.76 -1.41 -14.21
N SER A 102 -7.94 -2.55 -13.54
CA SER A 102 -9.03 -3.49 -13.82
C SER A 102 -10.40 -2.89 -13.47
N LEU A 103 -10.53 -2.23 -12.31
CA LEU A 103 -11.76 -1.57 -11.87
C LEU A 103 -12.26 -0.51 -12.86
N TYR A 104 -11.33 0.27 -13.43
CA TYR A 104 -11.64 1.35 -14.37
C TYR A 104 -11.38 0.98 -15.83
N LYS A 105 -11.25 -0.32 -16.13
CA LYS A 105 -11.09 -0.88 -17.49
C LYS A 105 -9.96 -0.20 -18.27
N ARG A 106 -8.83 0.08 -17.60
CA ARG A 106 -7.63 0.63 -18.23
C ARG A 106 -6.89 -0.44 -19.04
N LYS A 107 -6.14 -0.01 -20.05
CA LYS A 107 -5.34 -0.91 -20.90
C LYS A 107 -3.96 -1.23 -20.33
N TRP A 108 -3.51 -0.48 -19.31
CA TRP A 108 -2.23 -0.71 -18.65
C TRP A 108 -2.40 -1.54 -17.37
N VAL A 109 -1.32 -2.15 -16.93
CA VAL A 109 -1.24 -2.94 -15.69
C VAL A 109 -0.21 -2.30 -14.77
N ALA A 110 -0.58 -1.97 -13.54
CA ALA A 110 0.31 -1.26 -12.61
C ALA A 110 1.66 -1.97 -12.41
N ALA A 111 1.66 -3.30 -12.34
CA ALA A 111 2.87 -4.10 -12.20
C ALA A 111 3.78 -4.10 -13.43
N ASP A 112 3.30 -3.66 -14.59
CA ASP A 112 4.12 -3.54 -15.81
C ASP A 112 4.64 -2.12 -16.02
N GLU A 113 3.91 -1.12 -15.54
CA GLU A 113 4.24 0.30 -15.69
C GLU A 113 5.09 0.85 -14.53
N LEU A 114 5.03 0.22 -13.35
CA LEU A 114 5.73 0.66 -12.15
C LEU A 114 6.72 -0.38 -11.65
N ALA A 115 7.86 0.06 -11.14
CA ALA A 115 8.87 -0.75 -10.48
C ALA A 115 8.76 -0.59 -8.96
N GLY A 116 8.89 -1.70 -8.22
CA GLY A 116 8.98 -1.71 -6.77
C GLY A 116 10.31 -1.13 -6.28
N VAL A 117 10.26 -0.39 -5.18
CA VAL A 117 11.43 0.17 -4.50
C VAL A 117 11.56 -0.39 -3.10
N ALA A 118 10.53 -0.22 -2.27
CA ALA A 118 10.50 -0.66 -0.89
C ALA A 118 9.06 -0.88 -0.42
N MET A 119 8.87 -1.52 0.72
CA MET A 119 7.60 -1.62 1.41
C MET A 119 7.66 -0.78 2.70
N ILE A 120 6.79 0.23 2.84
CA ILE A 120 6.73 1.02 4.07
C ILE A 120 6.16 0.19 5.22
N GLY A 121 5.06 -0.50 4.95
CA GLY A 121 4.34 -1.27 5.95
C GLY A 121 3.02 -1.82 5.44
N SER A 122 2.25 -2.33 6.37
CA SER A 122 0.93 -2.89 6.10
C SER A 122 0.00 -2.70 7.29
N SER A 123 -1.31 -2.67 7.04
CA SER A 123 -2.32 -2.55 8.09
C SER A 123 -3.23 -3.78 8.11
N ALA A 124 -3.41 -4.32 9.31
CA ALA A 124 -4.37 -5.37 9.58
C ALA A 124 -5.80 -4.82 9.67
N VAL A 125 -6.79 -5.71 9.54
CA VAL A 125 -8.17 -5.46 10.00
C VAL A 125 -8.66 -6.63 10.84
N ILE A 126 -9.48 -6.34 11.84
CA ILE A 126 -10.04 -7.32 12.78
C ILE A 126 -11.53 -7.48 12.46
N ALA A 127 -11.95 -8.70 12.18
CA ALA A 127 -13.36 -9.06 12.07
C ALA A 127 -13.98 -9.02 13.46
N VAL A 128 -15.03 -8.21 13.61
CA VAL A 128 -15.73 -8.00 14.87
C VAL A 128 -17.23 -8.07 14.70
N VAL A 129 -17.90 -8.43 15.78
CA VAL A 129 -19.37 -8.40 15.93
C VAL A 129 -19.73 -7.66 17.23
N PRO A 130 -20.95 -7.11 17.35
CA PRO A 130 -21.49 -6.69 18.65
C PRO A 130 -21.45 -7.85 19.65
N SER A 131 -21.01 -7.61 20.88
CA SER A 131 -20.91 -8.68 21.90
C SER A 131 -22.28 -9.27 22.28
N ALA A 132 -23.36 -8.58 21.97
CA ALA A 132 -24.73 -9.06 22.17
C ALA A 132 -25.12 -10.20 21.18
N LEU A 133 -24.41 -10.33 20.06
CA LEU A 133 -24.67 -11.45 19.13
C LEU A 133 -24.18 -12.79 19.75
N PRO A 134 -24.98 -13.86 19.60
CA PRO A 134 -24.68 -15.16 20.22
C PRO A 134 -23.66 -15.95 19.38
N VAL A 135 -22.55 -15.32 18.96
CA VAL A 135 -21.47 -15.94 18.19
C VAL A 135 -20.13 -15.60 18.82
N THR A 136 -19.21 -16.56 18.84
CA THR A 136 -17.88 -16.44 19.43
C THR A 136 -16.74 -16.67 18.43
N THR A 137 -17.08 -17.26 17.27
CA THR A 137 -16.12 -17.57 16.20
C THR A 137 -16.63 -17.04 14.85
N LEU A 138 -15.71 -16.84 13.90
CA LEU A 138 -16.09 -16.47 12.53
C LEU A 138 -16.97 -17.55 11.86
N LYS A 139 -16.72 -18.83 12.15
CA LYS A 139 -17.54 -19.94 11.66
C LYS A 139 -18.99 -19.89 12.16
N GLU A 140 -19.19 -19.55 13.44
CA GLU A 140 -20.52 -19.36 14.02
C GLU A 140 -21.24 -18.15 13.40
N PHE A 141 -20.54 -17.04 13.17
CA PHE A 141 -21.11 -15.90 12.44
C PHE A 141 -21.54 -16.28 11.02
N VAL A 142 -20.70 -17.02 10.29
CA VAL A 142 -21.03 -17.50 8.93
C VAL A 142 -22.23 -18.43 8.96
N ALA A 143 -22.30 -19.35 9.93
CA ALA A 143 -23.46 -20.25 10.09
C ALA A 143 -24.75 -19.46 10.37
N MET A 144 -24.67 -18.44 11.25
CA MET A 144 -25.80 -17.56 11.53
C MET A 144 -26.23 -16.77 10.28
N ALA A 145 -25.28 -16.20 9.55
CA ALA A 145 -25.55 -15.44 8.31
C ALA A 145 -26.19 -16.31 7.22
N ARG A 146 -25.78 -17.57 7.13
CA ARG A 146 -26.37 -18.54 6.20
C ARG A 146 -27.82 -18.93 6.58
N SER A 147 -28.11 -19.01 7.89
CA SER A 147 -29.48 -19.35 8.37
C SER A 147 -30.44 -18.15 8.27
N GLN A 148 -29.95 -16.93 8.09
CA GLN A 148 -30.75 -15.70 8.06
C GLN A 148 -30.42 -14.85 6.82
N PRO A 149 -30.65 -15.35 5.60
CA PRO A 149 -30.25 -14.66 4.37
C PRO A 149 -30.98 -13.32 4.22
N GLY A 150 -30.22 -12.26 3.91
CA GLY A 150 -30.72 -10.90 3.70
C GLY A 150 -31.06 -10.12 4.96
N THR A 151 -30.91 -10.69 6.16
CA THR A 151 -31.26 -9.98 7.41
C THR A 151 -30.07 -9.28 8.07
N LEU A 152 -28.84 -9.75 7.80
CA LEU A 152 -27.65 -9.20 8.44
C LEU A 152 -26.99 -8.13 7.57
N ASN A 153 -26.49 -7.09 8.23
CA ASN A 153 -25.80 -5.98 7.60
C ASN A 153 -24.34 -5.90 8.09
N TYR A 154 -23.43 -5.51 7.21
CA TYR A 154 -22.04 -5.25 7.58
C TYR A 154 -21.61 -3.83 7.26
N LEU A 155 -20.62 -3.31 8.00
CA LEU A 155 -20.00 -2.01 7.76
C LEU A 155 -19.09 -2.08 6.53
N ASN A 156 -19.41 -1.28 5.50
CA ASN A 156 -18.54 -1.05 4.37
C ASN A 156 -17.99 0.38 4.41
N PRO A 157 -16.72 0.61 4.81
CA PRO A 157 -16.18 1.96 4.96
C PRO A 157 -15.78 2.61 3.62
N SER A 158 -15.58 1.82 2.59
CA SER A 158 -15.41 2.22 1.19
C SER A 158 -15.27 0.99 0.31
N ILE A 159 -15.76 1.06 -0.93
CA ILE A 159 -15.59 -0.01 -1.92
C ILE A 159 -14.08 -0.31 -2.09
N GLY A 160 -13.69 -1.59 -2.12
CA GLY A 160 -12.31 -2.10 -2.31
C GLY A 160 -11.35 -1.87 -1.14
N SER A 161 -11.76 -1.25 -0.04
CA SER A 161 -10.95 -1.28 1.19
C SER A 161 -10.69 -2.72 1.63
N ALA A 162 -9.63 -2.95 2.42
CA ALA A 162 -9.36 -4.27 2.99
C ALA A 162 -10.57 -4.82 3.76
N SER A 163 -11.31 -3.95 4.46
CA SER A 163 -12.56 -4.30 5.16
C SER A 163 -13.62 -4.83 4.20
N HIS A 164 -13.87 -4.12 3.11
CA HIS A 164 -14.83 -4.53 2.09
C HIS A 164 -14.41 -5.83 1.42
N LEU A 165 -13.20 -5.90 0.89
CA LEU A 165 -12.72 -7.04 0.10
C LEU A 165 -12.67 -8.34 0.91
N ASN A 166 -12.20 -8.29 2.16
CA ASN A 166 -12.22 -9.48 3.03
C ASN A 166 -13.66 -9.95 3.29
N THR A 167 -14.61 -9.03 3.49
CA THR A 167 -16.03 -9.40 3.67
C THR A 167 -16.59 -10.02 2.40
N GLU A 168 -16.35 -9.43 1.23
CA GLU A 168 -16.82 -9.96 -0.06
C GLU A 168 -16.20 -11.32 -0.40
N LEU A 169 -14.93 -11.56 -0.06
CA LEU A 169 -14.29 -12.87 -0.21
C LEU A 169 -14.96 -13.94 0.68
N ILE A 170 -15.30 -13.59 1.93
CA ILE A 170 -16.06 -14.49 2.81
C ILE A 170 -17.48 -14.76 2.23
N LYS A 171 -18.16 -13.69 1.79
CA LYS A 171 -19.48 -13.81 1.16
C LYS A 171 -19.47 -14.70 -0.07
N LEU A 172 -18.50 -14.50 -0.96
CA LEU A 172 -18.36 -15.29 -2.18
C LEU A 172 -18.13 -16.77 -1.86
N ARG A 173 -17.16 -17.06 -0.99
CA ARG A 173 -16.81 -18.42 -0.60
C ARG A 173 -17.97 -19.16 0.06
N GLU A 174 -18.68 -18.50 0.95
CA GLU A 174 -19.72 -19.10 1.78
C GLU A 174 -21.14 -18.87 1.23
N GLN A 175 -21.25 -18.21 0.06
CA GLN A 175 -22.51 -17.85 -0.60
C GLN A 175 -23.49 -17.10 0.32
N LEU A 176 -22.94 -16.14 1.11
CA LEU A 176 -23.73 -15.40 2.07
C LEU A 176 -24.50 -14.25 1.43
N ASN A 177 -25.75 -14.11 1.86
CA ASN A 177 -26.57 -12.94 1.55
C ASN A 177 -26.61 -11.99 2.76
N ILE A 178 -25.58 -11.16 2.90
CA ILE A 178 -25.50 -10.06 3.87
C ILE A 178 -25.29 -8.74 3.14
N THR A 179 -25.89 -7.65 3.63
CA THR A 179 -25.90 -6.36 2.96
C THR A 179 -24.80 -5.44 3.47
N GLY A 180 -23.98 -4.90 2.56
CA GLY A 180 -22.98 -3.87 2.89
C GLY A 180 -23.61 -2.49 3.00
N VAL A 181 -23.52 -1.86 4.16
CA VAL A 181 -23.97 -0.48 4.37
C VAL A 181 -22.77 0.45 4.24
N MET A 182 -22.85 1.39 3.30
CA MET A 182 -21.77 2.32 2.98
C MET A 182 -21.65 3.44 3.99
N TYR A 183 -20.41 3.73 4.40
CA TYR A 183 -20.05 4.85 5.27
C TYR A 183 -18.84 5.60 4.71
N ASN A 184 -18.68 6.85 5.09
CA ASN A 184 -17.48 7.63 4.81
C ASN A 184 -16.38 7.29 5.85
N GLY A 185 -15.78 6.10 5.74
CA GLY A 185 -14.80 5.57 6.68
C GLY A 185 -15.43 4.73 7.80
N GLN A 186 -14.56 4.23 8.71
CA GLN A 186 -15.01 3.32 9.78
C GLN A 186 -15.76 4.02 10.94
N PRO A 187 -15.32 5.20 11.44
CA PRO A 187 -15.88 5.77 12.67
C PRO A 187 -17.40 5.96 12.68
N PRO A 188 -18.05 6.52 11.63
CA PRO A 188 -19.51 6.66 11.62
C PRO A 188 -20.24 5.32 11.72
N GLY A 189 -19.74 4.28 11.01
CA GLY A 189 -20.34 2.96 11.02
C GLY A 189 -20.16 2.19 12.32
N VAL A 190 -19.11 2.51 13.10
CA VAL A 190 -18.90 1.91 14.44
C VAL A 190 -20.05 2.26 15.38
N VAL A 191 -20.63 3.46 15.30
CA VAL A 191 -21.80 3.85 16.11
C VAL A 191 -22.98 2.92 15.84
N ASP A 192 -23.25 2.62 14.57
CA ASP A 192 -24.32 1.71 14.18
C ASP A 192 -24.02 0.24 14.50
N LEU A 193 -22.75 -0.15 14.45
CA LEU A 193 -22.31 -1.46 14.91
C LEU A 193 -22.55 -1.64 16.43
N LEU A 194 -22.18 -0.65 17.22
CA LEU A 194 -22.37 -0.68 18.69
C LEU A 194 -23.84 -0.64 19.09
N SER A 195 -24.72 -0.04 18.29
CA SER A 195 -26.16 -0.01 18.51
C SER A 195 -26.91 -1.29 18.04
N GLY A 196 -26.19 -2.20 17.36
CA GLY A 196 -26.79 -3.43 16.80
C GLY A 196 -27.52 -3.26 15.46
N ARG A 197 -27.44 -2.06 14.82
CA ARG A 197 -27.96 -1.87 13.45
C ARG A 197 -27.09 -2.57 12.40
N LEU A 198 -25.80 -2.72 12.70
CA LEU A 198 -24.88 -3.53 11.95
C LEU A 198 -24.47 -4.76 12.78
N HIS A 199 -24.20 -5.85 12.10
CA HIS A 199 -23.97 -7.15 12.71
C HIS A 199 -22.52 -7.61 12.57
N PHE A 200 -21.77 -7.05 11.63
CA PHE A 200 -20.40 -7.43 11.31
C PHE A 200 -19.60 -6.25 10.78
N ALA A 201 -18.31 -6.22 11.10
CA ALA A 201 -17.35 -5.28 10.52
C ALA A 201 -15.95 -5.87 10.51
N LEU A 202 -15.13 -5.41 9.56
CA LEU A 202 -13.68 -5.50 9.67
C LEU A 202 -13.13 -4.10 9.98
N LEU A 203 -12.55 -3.93 11.15
CA LEU A 203 -12.08 -2.65 11.65
C LEU A 203 -10.55 -2.64 11.78
N ALA A 204 -9.95 -1.49 11.55
CA ALA A 204 -8.55 -1.26 11.88
C ALA A 204 -8.32 -1.47 13.40
N PRO A 205 -7.17 -2.02 13.83
CA PRO A 205 -6.92 -2.33 15.24
C PRO A 205 -7.14 -1.15 16.18
N GLN A 206 -6.68 0.05 15.81
CA GLN A 206 -6.84 1.27 16.60
C GLN A 206 -8.30 1.71 16.77
N VAL A 207 -9.16 1.36 15.82
CA VAL A 207 -10.62 1.62 15.87
C VAL A 207 -11.33 0.55 16.71
N ALA A 208 -10.94 -0.71 16.55
CA ALA A 208 -11.58 -1.84 17.23
C ALA A 208 -11.18 -1.95 18.71
N ALA A 209 -9.90 -1.72 19.05
CA ALA A 209 -9.31 -2.00 20.36
C ALA A 209 -10.06 -1.37 21.55
N PRO A 210 -10.46 -0.09 21.53
CA PRO A 210 -11.19 0.51 22.65
C PRO A 210 -12.51 -0.21 22.94
N HIS A 211 -13.22 -0.63 21.90
CA HIS A 211 -14.52 -1.29 22.00
C HIS A 211 -14.41 -2.78 22.37
N ILE A 212 -13.35 -3.46 21.94
CA ILE A 212 -13.04 -4.82 22.35
C ILE A 212 -12.67 -4.85 23.84
N LYS A 213 -11.77 -3.95 24.27
CA LYS A 213 -11.37 -3.82 25.67
C LYS A 213 -12.55 -3.46 26.60
N ALA A 214 -13.50 -2.67 26.10
CA ALA A 214 -14.73 -2.34 26.81
C ALA A 214 -15.81 -3.44 26.77
N GLY A 215 -15.53 -4.60 26.16
CA GLY A 215 -16.47 -5.72 26.04
C GLY A 215 -17.69 -5.44 25.15
N LYS A 216 -17.68 -4.36 24.35
CA LYS A 216 -18.78 -3.98 23.46
C LYS A 216 -18.72 -4.67 22.11
N LEU A 217 -17.52 -4.98 21.63
CA LEU A 217 -17.28 -5.74 20.41
C LEU A 217 -16.50 -7.02 20.75
N ARG A 218 -16.83 -8.09 20.03
CA ARG A 218 -16.12 -9.37 20.11
C ARG A 218 -15.29 -9.55 18.85
N PRO A 219 -13.95 -9.74 18.96
CA PRO A 219 -13.11 -10.06 17.83
C PRO A 219 -13.28 -11.54 17.46
N LEU A 220 -13.35 -11.83 16.15
CA LEU A 220 -13.55 -13.20 15.62
C LEU A 220 -12.32 -13.70 14.86
N ALA A 221 -11.65 -12.82 14.09
CA ALA A 221 -10.46 -13.16 13.32
C ALA A 221 -9.68 -11.91 12.90
N ILE A 222 -8.41 -12.07 12.55
CA ILE A 222 -7.52 -11.01 12.09
C ILE A 222 -7.12 -11.28 10.63
N ALA A 223 -7.40 -10.36 9.73
CA ALA A 223 -6.89 -10.39 8.37
C ALA A 223 -5.46 -9.81 8.36
N PHE A 224 -4.51 -10.67 8.71
CA PHE A 224 -3.08 -10.42 8.72
C PHE A 224 -2.34 -11.77 8.74
N PRO A 225 -1.07 -11.84 8.25
CA PRO A 225 -0.33 -13.10 8.25
C PRO A 225 -0.12 -13.72 9.63
N ASN A 226 0.05 -12.87 10.65
CA ASN A 226 0.27 -13.29 12.03
C ASN A 226 -0.77 -12.68 12.97
N ARG A 227 -0.98 -13.28 14.14
CA ARG A 227 -1.77 -12.68 15.21
C ARG A 227 -1.15 -11.35 15.65
N LEU A 228 -1.99 -10.39 16.01
CA LEU A 228 -1.52 -9.10 16.52
C LEU A 228 -1.06 -9.23 17.98
N ARG A 229 0.02 -8.53 18.32
CA ARG A 229 0.57 -8.52 19.69
C ARG A 229 -0.47 -8.12 20.75
N ASP A 230 -1.33 -7.15 20.41
CA ASP A 230 -2.37 -6.65 21.31
C ASP A 230 -3.59 -7.57 21.39
N PHE A 231 -3.68 -8.59 20.52
CA PHE A 231 -4.77 -9.55 20.42
C PHE A 231 -4.23 -10.98 20.20
N PRO A 232 -3.39 -11.51 21.11
CA PRO A 232 -2.71 -12.79 20.92
C PRO A 232 -3.66 -13.99 20.86
N ASP A 233 -4.84 -13.87 21.49
CA ASP A 233 -5.85 -14.93 21.52
C ASP A 233 -6.79 -14.93 20.31
N VAL A 234 -6.77 -13.86 19.48
CA VAL A 234 -7.62 -13.76 18.29
C VAL A 234 -6.93 -14.47 17.12
N PRO A 235 -7.56 -15.48 16.51
CA PRO A 235 -6.95 -16.21 15.39
C PRO A 235 -6.82 -15.32 14.15
N THR A 236 -5.87 -15.65 13.28
CA THR A 236 -5.84 -15.08 11.93
C THR A 236 -7.00 -15.63 11.09
N MET A 237 -7.32 -14.97 9.96
CA MET A 237 -8.30 -15.49 9.01
C MET A 237 -7.94 -16.90 8.52
N ALA A 238 -6.65 -17.17 8.30
CA ALA A 238 -6.16 -18.48 7.89
C ALA A 238 -6.42 -19.53 8.97
N GLU A 239 -6.10 -19.24 10.24
CA GLU A 239 -6.38 -20.13 11.40
C GLU A 239 -7.90 -20.33 11.60
N ALA A 240 -8.70 -19.31 11.31
CA ALA A 240 -10.17 -19.41 11.37
C ALA A 240 -10.77 -20.18 10.19
N GLY A 241 -9.95 -20.60 9.19
CA GLY A 241 -10.36 -21.38 8.04
C GLY A 241 -10.68 -20.56 6.79
N TYR A 242 -10.29 -19.27 6.75
CA TYR A 242 -10.54 -18.34 5.63
C TYR A 242 -9.24 -17.73 5.09
N PRO A 243 -8.28 -18.55 4.59
CA PRO A 243 -6.98 -18.04 4.13
C PRO A 243 -7.11 -17.04 2.98
N ASP A 244 -8.11 -17.17 2.12
CA ASP A 244 -8.34 -16.27 1.00
C ASP A 244 -8.85 -14.89 1.44
N ALA A 245 -9.53 -14.79 2.58
CA ALA A 245 -9.99 -13.54 3.18
C ALA A 245 -8.92 -12.89 4.09
N SER A 246 -7.66 -12.91 3.64
CA SER A 246 -6.50 -12.33 4.33
C SER A 246 -5.92 -11.15 3.54
N VAL A 247 -6.80 -10.28 3.04
CA VAL A 247 -6.39 -9.06 2.34
C VAL A 247 -5.80 -8.06 3.33
N VAL A 248 -4.56 -7.67 3.08
CA VAL A 248 -3.81 -6.71 3.89
C VAL A 248 -3.62 -5.43 3.11
N ALA A 249 -3.91 -4.29 3.71
CA ALA A 249 -3.56 -3.01 3.11
C ALA A 249 -2.04 -2.83 3.19
N ALA A 250 -1.35 -2.92 2.05
CA ALA A 250 0.09 -2.75 1.93
C ALA A 250 0.42 -1.42 1.26
N TYR A 251 1.60 -0.86 1.59
CA TYR A 251 2.03 0.47 1.17
C TYR A 251 3.40 0.39 0.48
N PRO A 252 3.46 -0.11 -0.77
CA PRO A 252 4.69 -0.13 -1.55
C PRO A 252 5.10 1.27 -2.01
N VAL A 253 6.40 1.53 -2.06
CA VAL A 253 7.00 2.65 -2.76
C VAL A 253 7.32 2.19 -4.18
N LEU A 254 6.82 2.94 -5.16
CA LEU A 254 6.89 2.59 -6.57
C LEU A 254 7.41 3.77 -7.37
N VAL A 255 8.11 3.48 -8.48
CA VAL A 255 8.61 4.46 -9.46
C VAL A 255 8.24 4.00 -10.87
N PRO A 256 8.32 4.85 -11.91
CA PRO A 256 8.16 4.40 -13.29
C PRO A 256 9.07 3.20 -13.60
N ARG A 257 8.56 2.21 -14.35
CA ARG A 257 9.27 0.95 -14.64
C ARG A 257 10.66 1.15 -15.27
N GLN A 258 10.84 2.21 -16.05
CA GLN A 258 12.08 2.51 -16.75
C GLN A 258 13.12 3.25 -15.87
N THR A 259 12.84 3.49 -14.59
CA THR A 259 13.81 4.11 -13.66
C THR A 259 15.07 3.26 -13.57
N PRO A 260 16.29 3.86 -13.68
CA PRO A 260 17.54 3.12 -13.65
C PRO A 260 17.68 2.26 -12.38
N LYS A 261 18.18 1.04 -12.53
CA LYS A 261 18.25 0.07 -11.44
C LYS A 261 19.13 0.50 -10.28
N ASP A 262 20.19 1.23 -10.55
CA ASP A 262 21.09 1.81 -9.54
C ASP A 262 20.37 2.86 -8.69
N VAL A 263 19.52 3.70 -9.32
CA VAL A 263 18.65 4.66 -8.61
C VAL A 263 17.64 3.92 -7.73
N VAL A 264 16.98 2.89 -8.25
CA VAL A 264 16.03 2.06 -7.49
C VAL A 264 16.71 1.40 -6.29
N ALA A 265 17.88 0.80 -6.50
CA ALA A 265 18.64 0.13 -5.43
C ALA A 265 19.07 1.12 -4.33
N ARG A 266 19.54 2.32 -4.72
CA ARG A 266 19.89 3.38 -3.79
C ARG A 266 18.69 3.82 -2.96
N PHE A 267 17.55 4.09 -3.59
CA PHE A 267 16.33 4.45 -2.88
C PHE A 267 15.85 3.37 -1.92
N SER A 268 15.89 2.12 -2.37
CA SER A 268 15.51 1.00 -1.52
C SER A 268 16.34 0.98 -0.23
N ALA A 269 17.66 1.13 -0.35
CA ALA A 269 18.57 1.17 0.80
C ALA A 269 18.25 2.35 1.74
N ASP A 270 18.10 3.56 1.19
CA ASP A 270 17.86 4.77 1.96
C ASP A 270 16.48 4.73 2.67
N ILE A 271 15.44 4.22 1.99
CA ILE A 271 14.10 4.03 2.60
C ILE A 271 14.17 2.99 3.73
N GLN A 272 14.83 1.85 3.50
CA GLN A 272 14.99 0.84 4.53
C GLN A 272 15.73 1.41 5.74
N GLN A 273 16.77 2.20 5.54
CA GLN A 273 17.47 2.90 6.61
C GLN A 273 16.54 3.87 7.35
N ALA A 274 15.76 4.68 6.64
CA ALA A 274 14.79 5.59 7.27
C ALA A 274 13.74 4.84 8.10
N LEU A 275 13.29 3.66 7.66
CA LEU A 275 12.33 2.82 8.38
C LEU A 275 12.92 2.13 9.63
N THR A 276 14.24 2.14 9.83
CA THR A 276 14.85 1.68 11.09
C THR A 276 14.86 2.76 12.18
N ASP A 277 14.63 4.02 11.81
CA ASP A 277 14.58 5.12 12.77
C ASP A 277 13.42 4.94 13.77
N PRO A 278 13.67 4.97 15.08
CA PRO A 278 12.63 4.73 16.10
C PRO A 278 11.46 5.72 16.04
N GLU A 279 11.72 6.99 15.70
CA GLU A 279 10.67 8.00 15.61
C GLU A 279 9.80 7.80 14.36
N VAL A 280 10.41 7.46 13.22
CA VAL A 280 9.69 7.10 11.99
C VAL A 280 8.78 5.90 12.26
N ARG A 281 9.32 4.84 12.88
CA ARG A 281 8.53 3.64 13.24
C ARG A 281 7.38 3.98 14.16
N ARG A 282 7.65 4.73 15.24
CA ARG A 282 6.63 5.14 16.21
C ARG A 282 5.48 5.90 15.55
N ARG A 283 5.77 6.82 14.61
CA ARG A 283 4.75 7.60 13.88
C ARG A 283 3.93 6.72 12.94
N ILE A 284 4.55 5.79 12.23
CA ILE A 284 3.87 4.83 11.34
C ILE A 284 2.96 3.90 12.16
N GLU A 285 3.46 3.36 13.28
CA GLU A 285 2.71 2.46 14.14
C GLU A 285 1.55 3.18 14.85
N ALA A 286 1.76 4.41 15.32
CA ALA A 286 0.69 5.25 15.88
C ALA A 286 -0.41 5.57 14.88
N ALA A 287 -0.08 5.66 13.60
CA ALA A 287 -1.07 5.84 12.54
C ALA A 287 -1.82 4.54 12.17
N GLY A 288 -1.43 3.38 12.69
CA GLY A 288 -2.17 2.11 12.58
C GLY A 288 -1.62 1.10 11.56
N ALA A 289 -0.35 1.19 11.20
CA ALA A 289 0.31 0.14 10.43
C ALA A 289 1.44 -0.54 11.21
N THR A 290 1.77 -1.74 10.77
CA THR A 290 3.01 -2.43 11.12
C THR A 290 4.06 -2.06 10.08
N VAL A 291 5.21 -1.55 10.52
CA VAL A 291 6.33 -1.25 9.62
C VAL A 291 6.84 -2.56 9.01
N ALA A 292 7.01 -2.58 7.70
CA ALA A 292 7.51 -3.76 7.02
C ALA A 292 8.95 -4.11 7.44
N GLY A 293 9.28 -5.40 7.41
CA GLY A 293 10.66 -5.85 7.38
C GLY A 293 11.33 -5.47 6.06
N PRO A 294 12.66 -5.59 5.96
CA PRO A 294 13.37 -5.30 4.72
C PRO A 294 12.84 -6.15 3.55
N MET A 295 12.54 -5.50 2.44
CA MET A 295 12.17 -6.15 1.17
C MET A 295 13.03 -5.60 0.05
N THR A 296 13.51 -6.48 -0.84
CA THR A 296 14.22 -6.04 -2.04
C THR A 296 13.24 -5.48 -3.09
N PRO A 297 13.69 -4.66 -4.04
CA PRO A 297 12.86 -4.20 -5.15
C PRO A 297 12.14 -5.33 -5.89
N GLU A 298 12.82 -6.45 -6.12
CA GLU A 298 12.27 -7.64 -6.80
C GLU A 298 11.15 -8.31 -5.97
N GLN A 299 11.27 -8.30 -4.64
CA GLN A 299 10.22 -8.82 -3.75
C GLN A 299 8.98 -7.91 -3.77
N VAL A 300 9.17 -6.59 -3.84
CA VAL A 300 8.05 -5.64 -4.01
C VAL A 300 7.40 -5.81 -5.39
N ASP A 301 8.17 -5.99 -6.45
CA ASP A 301 7.66 -6.32 -7.79
C ASP A 301 6.86 -7.62 -7.79
N GLY A 302 7.37 -8.66 -7.14
CA GLY A 302 6.68 -9.94 -6.98
C GLY A 302 5.34 -9.78 -6.26
N PHE A 303 5.32 -9.00 -5.17
CA PHE A 303 4.10 -8.66 -4.45
C PHE A 303 3.09 -7.94 -5.36
N MET A 304 3.51 -6.90 -6.09
CA MET A 304 2.62 -6.15 -6.99
C MET A 304 2.03 -7.04 -8.10
N ARG A 305 2.82 -7.95 -8.68
CA ARG A 305 2.33 -8.90 -9.69
C ARG A 305 1.31 -9.87 -9.11
N ALA A 306 1.59 -10.43 -7.94
CA ALA A 306 0.70 -11.38 -7.26
C ALA A 306 -0.65 -10.72 -6.91
N GLU A 307 -0.63 -9.50 -6.36
CA GLU A 307 -1.84 -8.75 -6.04
C GLU A 307 -2.63 -8.37 -7.30
N THR A 308 -1.95 -7.94 -8.38
CA THR A 308 -2.63 -7.65 -9.66
C THR A 308 -3.36 -8.88 -10.18
N GLN A 309 -2.69 -10.05 -10.24
CA GLN A 309 -3.29 -11.30 -10.72
C GLN A 309 -4.46 -11.75 -9.84
N ARG A 310 -4.32 -11.60 -8.52
CA ARG A 310 -5.37 -11.93 -7.55
C ARG A 310 -6.63 -11.11 -7.80
N TRP A 311 -6.48 -9.78 -7.94
CA TRP A 311 -7.61 -8.88 -8.11
C TRP A 311 -8.24 -8.96 -9.50
N ASP A 312 -7.45 -9.16 -10.54
CA ASP A 312 -7.98 -9.40 -11.89
C ASP A 312 -8.86 -10.66 -11.94
N ARG A 313 -8.46 -11.73 -11.24
CA ARG A 313 -9.28 -12.93 -11.09
C ARG A 313 -10.56 -12.63 -10.33
N PHE A 314 -10.44 -11.99 -9.17
CA PHE A 314 -11.57 -11.65 -8.31
C PHE A 314 -12.64 -10.82 -9.05
N PHE A 315 -12.26 -9.75 -9.76
CA PHE A 315 -13.22 -8.92 -10.49
C PHE A 315 -13.88 -9.64 -11.67
N ARG A 316 -13.16 -10.56 -12.31
CA ARG A 316 -13.77 -11.40 -13.35
C ARG A 316 -14.84 -12.37 -12.79
N GLU A 317 -14.58 -12.93 -11.62
CA GLU A 317 -15.49 -13.92 -10.98
C GLU A 317 -16.69 -13.26 -10.32
N THR A 318 -16.53 -12.09 -9.71
CA THR A 318 -17.58 -11.44 -8.89
C THR A 318 -18.42 -10.43 -9.65
N ARG A 319 -17.98 -9.97 -10.82
CA ARG A 319 -18.59 -8.86 -11.59
C ARG A 319 -18.76 -7.58 -10.78
N ILE A 320 -17.99 -7.42 -9.69
CA ILE A 320 -17.94 -6.16 -8.93
C ILE A 320 -17.34 -5.08 -9.82
N SER A 321 -18.05 -3.96 -9.97
CA SER A 321 -17.60 -2.78 -10.68
C SER A 321 -17.84 -1.54 -9.81
N VAL A 322 -17.20 -0.43 -10.15
CA VAL A 322 -17.38 0.88 -9.52
C VAL A 322 -18.34 1.78 -10.30
N GLU A 323 -18.98 1.21 -11.34
CA GLU A 323 -20.04 1.87 -12.14
C GLU A 323 -21.41 1.62 -11.53
#